data_507fd02d9598aa01c2515252a52f8310
#
_entry.id   507fd02d9598aa01c2515252a52f8310
#
_cell.length_a   1.000
_cell.length_b   1.000
_cell.length_c   1.000
_cell.angle_alpha   90.00
_cell.angle_beta   90.00
_cell.angle_gamma   90.00
#
_symmetry.space_group_name_H-M   'P 1'
#
loop_
_entity.id
_entity.type
_entity.pdbx_description
1 polymer ?
#
loop_
_entity_poly.entity_id
_entity_poly.type
_entity_poly.pdbx_seq_one_letter_code
_entity_poly.pdbx_strand_id
1 'polypeptide(L)'
;MKNRTLLLLFLCFSISANSILPWGFFAHKRINKYAVFTLPEELIGFYKKYIEYIEEHSVAADKRRYAVEEEAPRHYIDIDYYGEHPFDSMPRKWNDAVDKYSEDTLQAYGIVPWHIEIIYKRLVYAFIEKDSDKILKYSADLGHYVADAHVPLHTTLNYDGQFTGQKGIHAFWESRLPELFSENYDYLVGTAQYEYSVLDFAWETLEASNNAIDSVLSFDKILSETYEKDKQYSYEKRGNKTINVRSEEYSAAYHDMLSGMVERRMRKSITSIGNLWYSAWVDAGQPILDGMKNSDIPFTEV
;
A
#
# COMPACT_ATOMS: atom_id res chain seq x y z
N MET A 1 -25.55 -23.14 56.81
CA MET A 1 -24.46 -22.54 56.04
C MET A 1 -24.64 -22.94 54.59
N LYS A 2 -25.11 -22.00 53.72
CA LYS A 2 -25.37 -22.29 52.30
C LYS A 2 -24.25 -21.63 51.47
N ASN A 3 -23.38 -22.45 50.87
CA ASN A 3 -22.38 -22.02 49.93
C ASN A 3 -23.05 -21.56 48.61
N ARG A 4 -22.91 -20.30 48.27
CA ARG A 4 -23.25 -19.77 46.94
C ARG A 4 -22.00 -19.76 46.08
N THR A 5 -21.92 -20.70 45.14
CA THR A 5 -20.90 -20.71 44.08
C THR A 5 -21.27 -19.67 43.05
N LEU A 6 -20.45 -18.63 42.94
CA LEU A 6 -20.59 -17.56 41.95
C LEU A 6 -19.97 -18.05 40.62
N LEU A 7 -20.81 -18.33 39.63
CA LEU A 7 -20.41 -18.74 38.30
C LEU A 7 -20.10 -17.46 37.49
N LEU A 8 -18.81 -17.15 37.31
CA LEU A 8 -18.36 -16.06 36.42
C LEU A 8 -18.41 -16.57 34.97
N LEU A 9 -19.41 -16.12 34.23
CA LEU A 9 -19.48 -16.28 32.78
C LEU A 9 -18.47 -15.30 32.15
N PHE A 10 -17.34 -15.84 31.67
CA PHE A 10 -16.47 -15.14 30.75
C PHE A 10 -17.14 -15.08 29.37
N LEU A 11 -17.68 -13.91 29.02
CA LEU A 11 -18.13 -13.62 27.66
C LEU A 11 -16.88 -13.34 26.82
N CYS A 12 -16.38 -14.37 26.11
CA CYS A 12 -15.38 -14.15 25.06
C CYS A 12 -16.05 -13.37 23.91
N PHE A 13 -15.84 -12.07 23.88
CA PHE A 13 -16.09 -11.28 22.69
C PHE A 13 -15.03 -11.69 21.66
N SER A 14 -15.40 -12.56 20.74
CA SER A 14 -14.63 -12.80 19.53
C SER A 14 -14.73 -11.54 18.65
N ILE A 15 -13.77 -10.65 18.80
CA ILE A 15 -13.57 -9.60 17.81
C ILE A 15 -13.11 -10.32 16.55
N SER A 16 -14.03 -10.54 15.62
CA SER A 16 -13.69 -10.92 14.26
C SER A 16 -12.97 -9.72 13.64
N ALA A 17 -11.65 -9.69 13.76
CA ALA A 17 -10.84 -8.81 12.95
C ALA A 17 -11.05 -9.24 11.48
N ASN A 18 -11.93 -8.54 10.77
CA ASN A 18 -11.93 -8.57 9.33
C ASN A 18 -10.59 -7.94 8.94
N SER A 19 -9.62 -8.76 8.61
CA SER A 19 -8.36 -8.31 8.05
C SER A 19 -8.66 -7.67 6.69
N ILE A 20 -8.76 -6.35 6.68
CA ILE A 20 -8.67 -5.55 5.46
C ILE A 20 -7.22 -5.71 5.02
N LEU A 21 -7.01 -6.39 3.89
CA LEU A 21 -5.69 -6.53 3.28
C LEU A 21 -5.51 -5.29 2.39
N PRO A 22 -4.58 -4.36 2.70
CA PRO A 22 -4.31 -3.20 1.84
C PRO A 22 -3.74 -3.69 0.51
N TRP A 23 -3.93 -2.90 -0.55
CA TRP A 23 -3.66 -3.30 -1.98
C TRP A 23 -3.52 -4.80 -2.09
N GLY A 24 -4.58 -5.57 -2.14
CA GLY A 24 -4.52 -7.01 -1.92
C GLY A 24 -3.20 -7.61 -2.39
N PHE A 25 -2.66 -8.57 -1.73
CA PHE A 25 -1.31 -9.13 -2.00
C PHE A 25 -0.98 -9.27 -3.48
N PHE A 26 -2.01 -9.47 -4.29
CA PHE A 26 -1.90 -9.56 -5.74
C PHE A 26 -1.38 -8.27 -6.38
N ALA A 27 -1.94 -7.10 -6.03
CA ALA A 27 -1.56 -5.83 -6.64
C ALA A 27 -0.15 -5.39 -6.20
N HIS A 28 0.19 -5.50 -4.89
CA HIS A 28 1.54 -5.23 -4.41
C HIS A 28 2.61 -6.06 -5.12
N LYS A 29 2.39 -7.37 -5.24
CA LYS A 29 3.30 -8.27 -5.96
C LYS A 29 3.50 -7.83 -7.40
N ARG A 30 2.40 -7.55 -8.09
CA ARG A 30 2.44 -7.13 -9.50
C ARG A 30 3.15 -5.79 -9.68
N ILE A 31 2.81 -4.78 -8.88
CA ILE A 31 3.43 -3.45 -8.91
C ILE A 31 4.94 -3.54 -8.69
N ASN A 32 5.39 -4.22 -7.64
CA ASN A 32 6.81 -4.34 -7.31
C ASN A 32 7.58 -5.14 -8.36
N LYS A 33 7.00 -6.20 -8.90
CA LYS A 33 7.59 -6.96 -10.02
C LYS A 33 7.81 -6.08 -11.25
N TYR A 34 6.81 -5.30 -11.65
CA TYR A 34 6.93 -4.45 -12.84
C TYR A 34 7.83 -3.23 -12.62
N ALA A 35 8.00 -2.74 -11.39
CA ALA A 35 8.96 -1.69 -11.06
C ALA A 35 10.41 -2.09 -11.41
N VAL A 36 10.76 -3.36 -11.35
CA VAL A 36 12.08 -3.87 -11.76
C VAL A 36 12.40 -3.52 -13.21
N PHE A 37 11.40 -3.51 -14.08
CA PHE A 37 11.59 -3.27 -15.52
C PHE A 37 11.71 -1.77 -15.88
N THR A 38 11.57 -0.87 -14.91
CA THR A 38 11.85 0.57 -15.10
C THR A 38 13.32 0.91 -14.90
N LEU A 39 14.09 0.02 -14.27
CA LEU A 39 15.47 0.29 -13.84
C LEU A 39 16.44 0.31 -15.01
N PRO A 40 17.51 1.15 -14.94
CA PRO A 40 18.55 1.21 -15.96
C PRO A 40 19.41 -0.08 -15.97
N GLU A 41 20.22 -0.21 -17.01
CA GLU A 41 21.03 -1.40 -17.28
C GLU A 41 21.93 -1.80 -16.10
N GLU A 42 22.47 -0.80 -15.39
CA GLU A 42 23.38 -0.98 -14.25
C GLU A 42 22.70 -1.59 -13.02
N LEU A 43 21.38 -1.45 -12.91
CA LEU A 43 20.59 -1.96 -11.79
C LEU A 43 19.75 -3.18 -12.14
N ILE A 44 19.18 -3.20 -13.35
CA ILE A 44 18.16 -4.18 -13.72
C ILE A 44 18.65 -5.61 -13.61
N GLY A 45 19.95 -5.86 -13.87
CA GLY A 45 20.56 -7.19 -13.75
C GLY A 45 20.45 -7.76 -12.34
N PHE A 46 20.79 -6.96 -11.32
CA PHE A 46 20.65 -7.32 -9.91
C PHE A 46 19.19 -7.60 -9.53
N TYR A 47 18.28 -6.66 -9.81
CA TYR A 47 16.89 -6.83 -9.42
C TYR A 47 16.18 -7.96 -10.16
N LYS A 48 16.48 -8.20 -11.44
CA LYS A 48 15.94 -9.35 -12.17
C LYS A 48 16.36 -10.69 -11.59
N LYS A 49 17.60 -10.80 -11.12
CA LYS A 49 18.09 -12.01 -10.45
C LYS A 49 17.27 -12.37 -9.22
N TYR A 50 16.73 -11.37 -8.51
CA TYR A 50 15.96 -11.51 -7.29
C TYR A 50 14.50 -11.07 -7.44
N ILE A 51 13.97 -11.09 -8.66
CA ILE A 51 12.61 -10.57 -8.95
C ILE A 51 11.52 -11.31 -8.17
N GLU A 52 11.69 -12.61 -7.96
CA GLU A 52 10.77 -13.43 -7.16
C GLU A 52 10.79 -13.00 -5.68
N TYR A 53 11.97 -12.69 -5.14
CA TYR A 53 12.08 -12.15 -3.79
C TYR A 53 11.36 -10.81 -3.67
N ILE A 54 11.60 -9.88 -4.58
CA ILE A 54 10.94 -8.56 -4.61
C ILE A 54 9.42 -8.73 -4.66
N GLU A 55 8.93 -9.59 -5.56
CA GLU A 55 7.49 -9.89 -5.70
C GLU A 55 6.91 -10.46 -4.40
N GLU A 56 7.50 -11.51 -3.83
CA GLU A 56 6.96 -12.20 -2.66
C GLU A 56 7.09 -11.39 -1.36
N HIS A 57 8.14 -10.56 -1.21
CA HIS A 57 8.35 -9.77 -0.01
C HIS A 57 7.72 -8.38 -0.06
N SER A 58 7.16 -7.97 -1.21
CA SER A 58 6.39 -6.72 -1.31
C SER A 58 5.16 -6.68 -0.39
N VAL A 59 4.72 -7.81 0.14
CA VAL A 59 3.61 -7.93 1.11
C VAL A 59 4.07 -8.25 2.54
N ALA A 60 5.39 -8.18 2.79
CA ALA A 60 5.94 -8.49 4.11
C ALA A 60 5.52 -7.46 5.18
N ALA A 61 5.36 -6.19 4.81
CA ALA A 61 4.89 -5.13 5.69
C ALA A 61 3.47 -5.42 6.21
N ASP A 62 2.55 -5.81 5.34
CA ASP A 62 1.20 -6.22 5.72
C ASP A 62 1.18 -7.40 6.71
N LYS A 63 2.02 -8.39 6.43
CA LYS A 63 2.15 -9.54 7.33
C LYS A 63 2.69 -9.13 8.70
N ARG A 64 3.59 -8.13 8.76
CA ARG A 64 4.14 -7.61 10.04
C ARG A 64 3.09 -6.93 10.92
N ARG A 65 2.04 -6.34 10.36
CA ARG A 65 0.93 -5.71 11.13
C ARG A 65 0.30 -6.63 12.15
N TYR A 66 0.37 -7.94 11.95
CA TYR A 66 -0.18 -8.92 12.90
C TYR A 66 0.70 -9.17 14.12
N ALA A 67 1.98 -8.79 14.07
CA ALA A 67 2.96 -9.06 15.11
C ALA A 67 3.62 -7.79 15.68
N VAL A 68 3.54 -6.66 14.98
CA VAL A 68 4.20 -5.39 15.32
C VAL A 68 3.14 -4.30 15.31
N GLU A 69 2.79 -3.79 16.49
CA GLU A 69 1.74 -2.78 16.66
C GLU A 69 2.07 -1.47 15.91
N GLU A 70 3.35 -1.08 15.93
CA GLU A 70 3.84 0.14 15.29
C GLU A 70 3.86 0.05 13.75
N GLU A 71 3.54 -1.10 13.17
CA GLU A 71 3.53 -1.26 11.71
C GLU A 71 2.31 -0.59 11.07
N ALA A 72 1.14 -0.68 11.69
CA ALA A 72 -0.11 -0.19 11.10
C ALA A 72 -0.07 1.28 10.63
N PRO A 73 0.40 2.26 11.43
CA PRO A 73 0.42 3.67 11.01
C PRO A 73 1.39 3.98 9.85
N ARG A 74 2.26 3.06 9.48
CA ARG A 74 3.23 3.24 8.37
C ARG A 74 2.60 3.11 6.99
N HIS A 75 1.36 2.60 6.90
CA HIS A 75 0.67 2.29 5.67
C HIS A 75 -0.24 3.40 5.16
N TYR A 76 -0.58 4.39 5.99
CA TYR A 76 -1.60 5.40 5.67
C TYR A 76 -1.30 6.76 6.31
N ILE A 77 -2.12 7.73 5.95
CA ILE A 77 -2.27 8.99 6.67
C ILE A 77 -3.72 9.46 6.55
N ASP A 78 -4.42 9.56 7.67
CA ASP A 78 -5.79 10.09 7.74
C ASP A 78 -5.74 11.62 7.70
N ILE A 79 -5.41 12.16 6.52
CA ILE A 79 -5.05 13.56 6.37
C ILE A 79 -6.19 14.51 6.70
N ASP A 80 -7.43 14.10 6.50
CA ASP A 80 -8.66 14.83 6.80
C ASP A 80 -8.88 15.07 8.32
N TYR A 81 -8.17 14.35 9.18
CA TYR A 81 -8.11 14.66 10.61
C TYR A 81 -7.50 16.03 10.90
N TYR A 82 -6.61 16.52 10.04
CA TYR A 82 -5.82 17.74 10.27
C TYR A 82 -6.49 19.04 9.76
N GLY A 83 -7.76 18.99 9.33
CA GLY A 83 -8.57 20.15 8.98
C GLY A 83 -9.02 20.19 7.52
N GLU A 84 -9.58 21.35 7.08
CA GLU A 84 -10.20 21.49 5.76
C GLU A 84 -9.18 21.54 4.59
N HIS A 85 -7.99 22.11 4.84
CA HIS A 85 -6.92 22.24 3.82
C HIS A 85 -5.62 21.66 4.36
N PRO A 86 -5.58 20.34 4.61
CA PRO A 86 -4.51 19.76 5.37
C PRO A 86 -3.18 19.77 4.61
N PHE A 87 -3.18 19.63 3.29
CA PHE A 87 -1.94 19.66 2.49
C PHE A 87 -1.25 21.02 2.48
N ASP A 88 -2.01 22.13 2.69
CA ASP A 88 -1.46 23.47 2.82
C ASP A 88 -0.91 23.75 4.21
N SER A 89 -1.47 23.11 5.24
CA SER A 89 -1.23 23.44 6.65
C SER A 89 -0.38 22.40 7.39
N MET A 90 -0.28 21.16 6.90
CA MET A 90 0.47 20.09 7.53
C MET A 90 1.96 20.29 7.32
N PRO A 91 2.77 20.37 8.39
CA PRO A 91 4.21 20.45 8.26
C PRO A 91 4.76 19.17 7.60
N ARG A 92 5.49 19.34 6.49
CA ARG A 92 6.06 18.18 5.78
C ARG A 92 7.20 17.51 6.52
N LYS A 93 8.01 18.26 7.29
CA LYS A 93 9.11 17.70 8.07
C LYS A 93 8.61 17.09 9.37
N TRP A 94 9.13 15.92 9.73
CA TRP A 94 8.72 15.16 10.91
C TRP A 94 8.78 15.99 12.22
N ASN A 95 9.91 16.65 12.50
CA ASN A 95 10.05 17.42 13.73
C ASN A 95 9.04 18.55 13.83
N ASP A 96 8.80 19.28 12.73
CA ASP A 96 7.84 20.37 12.69
C ASP A 96 6.39 19.84 12.86
N ALA A 97 6.11 18.64 12.36
CA ALA A 97 4.82 17.97 12.52
C ALA A 97 4.63 17.49 13.97
N VAL A 98 5.66 16.92 14.58
CA VAL A 98 5.66 16.52 16.01
C VAL A 98 5.45 17.73 16.92
N ASP A 99 6.14 18.85 16.64
CA ASP A 99 5.99 20.08 17.41
C ASP A 99 4.55 20.64 17.34
N LYS A 100 3.87 20.45 16.21
CA LYS A 100 2.50 20.95 16.01
C LYS A 100 1.42 20.00 16.55
N TYR A 101 1.58 18.69 16.40
CA TYR A 101 0.52 17.71 16.63
C TYR A 101 0.83 16.65 17.68
N SER A 102 2.05 16.55 18.17
CA SER A 102 2.63 15.46 18.96
C SER A 102 2.85 14.15 18.17
N GLU A 103 3.84 13.38 18.59
CA GLU A 103 4.16 12.08 17.98
C GLU A 103 3.01 11.08 18.15
N ASP A 104 2.38 11.04 19.33
CA ASP A 104 1.24 10.13 19.60
C ASP A 104 0.07 10.39 18.64
N THR A 105 -0.22 11.66 18.35
CA THR A 105 -1.26 12.03 17.38
C THR A 105 -0.89 11.59 15.97
N LEU A 106 0.36 11.83 15.55
CA LEU A 106 0.80 11.41 14.22
C LEU A 106 0.77 9.89 14.07
N GLN A 107 1.20 9.13 15.08
CA GLN A 107 1.11 7.67 15.08
C GLN A 107 -0.35 7.18 15.04
N ALA A 108 -1.27 7.85 15.72
CA ALA A 108 -2.69 7.48 15.71
C ALA A 108 -3.36 7.66 14.34
N TYR A 109 -2.95 8.67 13.56
CA TYR A 109 -3.53 9.02 12.27
C TYR A 109 -2.66 8.73 11.05
N GLY A 110 -1.55 8.01 11.26
CA GLY A 110 -0.69 7.50 10.18
C GLY A 110 0.48 8.39 9.82
N ILE A 111 1.57 7.73 9.40
CA ILE A 111 2.89 8.36 9.21
C ILE A 111 3.55 7.97 7.87
N VAL A 112 2.81 7.48 6.91
CA VAL A 112 3.36 6.94 5.65
C VAL A 112 4.35 7.88 4.94
N PRO A 113 4.14 9.21 4.82
CA PRO A 113 5.08 10.05 4.06
C PRO A 113 6.48 10.08 4.70
N TRP A 114 6.56 10.19 6.00
CA TRP A 114 7.83 10.17 6.73
C TRP A 114 8.45 8.78 6.77
N HIS A 115 7.60 7.73 6.81
CA HIS A 115 8.10 6.35 6.79
C HIS A 115 8.73 5.99 5.45
N ILE A 116 8.18 6.44 4.33
CA ILE A 116 8.79 6.32 3.00
C ILE A 116 10.20 6.91 3.00
N GLU A 117 10.38 8.12 3.56
CA GLU A 117 11.70 8.75 3.66
C GLU A 117 12.68 7.94 4.52
N ILE A 118 12.20 7.38 5.63
CA ILE A 118 13.02 6.53 6.52
C ILE A 118 13.51 5.28 5.78
N ILE A 119 12.61 4.57 5.11
CA ILE A 119 12.98 3.34 4.38
C ILE A 119 13.88 3.67 3.17
N TYR A 120 13.63 4.76 2.48
CA TYR A 120 14.51 5.25 1.43
C TYR A 120 15.95 5.46 1.94
N LYS A 121 16.13 6.18 3.04
CA LYS A 121 17.45 6.39 3.65
C LYS A 121 18.13 5.07 4.03
N ARG A 122 17.37 4.09 4.53
CA ARG A 122 17.89 2.75 4.82
C ARG A 122 18.34 2.03 3.54
N LEU A 123 17.62 2.20 2.44
CA LEU A 123 18.01 1.63 1.15
C LEU A 123 19.29 2.27 0.62
N VAL A 124 19.44 3.61 0.71
CA VAL A 124 20.70 4.31 0.38
C VAL A 124 21.88 3.73 1.16
N TYR A 125 21.75 3.57 2.49
CA TYR A 125 22.79 2.99 3.31
C TYR A 125 23.10 1.52 2.94
N ALA A 126 22.07 0.74 2.60
CA ALA A 126 22.27 -0.63 2.16
C ALA A 126 23.08 -0.71 0.84
N PHE A 127 22.87 0.22 -0.08
CA PHE A 127 23.67 0.35 -1.29
C PHE A 127 25.11 0.78 -0.99
N ILE A 128 25.34 1.73 -0.07
CA ILE A 128 26.68 2.15 0.36
C ILE A 128 27.45 0.97 0.98
N GLU A 129 26.79 0.18 1.82
CA GLU A 129 27.35 -1.01 2.45
C GLU A 129 27.52 -2.20 1.48
N LYS A 130 26.89 -2.13 0.30
CA LYS A 130 26.82 -3.24 -0.67
C LYS A 130 26.26 -4.51 -0.06
N ASP A 131 25.27 -4.38 0.80
CA ASP A 131 24.57 -5.47 1.50
C ASP A 131 23.36 -5.92 0.68
N SER A 132 23.51 -7.00 -0.09
CA SER A 132 22.46 -7.51 -0.99
C SER A 132 21.15 -7.79 -0.28
N ASP A 133 21.21 -8.36 0.93
CA ASP A 133 20.01 -8.76 1.69
C ASP A 133 19.24 -7.54 2.16
N LYS A 134 19.97 -6.52 2.65
CA LYS A 134 19.34 -5.25 3.05
C LYS A 134 18.81 -4.47 1.84
N ILE A 135 19.53 -4.46 0.70
CA ILE A 135 19.04 -3.82 -0.53
C ILE A 135 17.70 -4.45 -0.92
N LEU A 136 17.62 -5.77 -1.02
CA LEU A 136 16.40 -6.47 -1.40
C LEU A 136 15.26 -6.23 -0.41
N LYS A 137 15.55 -6.34 0.89
CA LYS A 137 14.57 -6.12 1.95
C LYS A 137 13.99 -4.70 1.90
N TYR A 138 14.86 -3.69 1.90
CA TYR A 138 14.39 -2.30 1.92
C TYR A 138 13.77 -1.87 0.60
N SER A 139 14.17 -2.47 -0.52
CA SER A 139 13.49 -2.25 -1.80
C SER A 139 12.06 -2.78 -1.77
N ALA A 140 11.84 -3.99 -1.27
CA ALA A 140 10.50 -4.56 -1.14
C ALA A 140 9.63 -3.77 -0.15
N ASP A 141 10.19 -3.40 1.02
CA ASP A 141 9.49 -2.58 2.02
C ASP A 141 9.15 -1.17 1.46
N LEU A 142 10.09 -0.50 0.79
CA LEU A 142 9.87 0.81 0.17
C LEU A 142 8.79 0.72 -0.91
N GLY A 143 8.86 -0.30 -1.76
CA GLY A 143 7.89 -0.54 -2.80
C GLY A 143 6.48 -0.76 -2.26
N HIS A 144 6.35 -1.41 -1.10
CA HIS A 144 5.08 -1.58 -0.42
C HIS A 144 4.47 -0.23 0.00
N TYR A 145 5.18 0.56 0.83
CA TYR A 145 4.64 1.83 1.34
C TYR A 145 4.41 2.88 0.24
N VAL A 146 5.23 2.87 -0.80
CA VAL A 146 5.01 3.73 -1.97
C VAL A 146 3.74 3.33 -2.71
N ALA A 147 3.48 2.03 -2.86
CA ALA A 147 2.22 1.57 -3.45
C ALA A 147 1.00 1.98 -2.61
N ASP A 148 1.07 1.83 -1.27
CA ASP A 148 0.03 2.28 -0.35
C ASP A 148 -0.27 3.78 -0.49
N ALA A 149 0.77 4.62 -0.63
CA ALA A 149 0.60 6.05 -0.84
C ALA A 149 -0.19 6.40 -2.12
N HIS A 150 -0.28 5.48 -3.09
CA HIS A 150 -1.09 5.65 -4.31
C HIS A 150 -2.55 5.20 -4.16
N VAL A 151 -2.93 4.58 -3.03
CA VAL A 151 -4.31 4.19 -2.74
C VAL A 151 -5.09 5.37 -2.20
N PRO A 152 -6.17 5.84 -2.87
CA PRO A 152 -6.97 6.95 -2.36
C PRO A 152 -7.44 6.74 -0.92
N LEU A 153 -7.90 5.54 -0.62
CA LEU A 153 -8.47 5.20 0.69
C LEU A 153 -7.44 5.09 1.83
N HIS A 154 -6.14 5.13 1.55
CA HIS A 154 -5.08 5.27 2.56
C HIS A 154 -4.84 6.73 3.00
N THR A 155 -5.67 7.67 2.54
CA THR A 155 -5.48 9.09 2.84
C THR A 155 -6.69 9.73 3.54
N THR A 156 -7.57 8.93 4.16
CA THR A 156 -8.80 9.43 4.79
C THR A 156 -9.25 8.58 5.96
N LEU A 157 -9.81 9.20 6.98
CA LEU A 157 -10.53 8.54 8.06
C LEU A 157 -11.69 7.65 7.57
N ASN A 158 -12.28 7.98 6.42
CA ASN A 158 -13.35 7.17 5.81
C ASN A 158 -12.81 6.04 4.91
N TYR A 159 -11.68 5.47 5.29
CA TYR A 159 -10.93 4.52 4.49
C TYR A 159 -11.73 3.30 4.00
N ASP A 160 -12.72 2.83 4.74
CA ASP A 160 -13.57 1.68 4.37
C ASP A 160 -15.01 2.08 4.06
N GLY A 161 -15.28 3.38 3.86
CA GLY A 161 -16.63 3.89 3.60
C GLY A 161 -17.56 3.82 4.81
N GLN A 162 -17.02 3.64 6.02
CA GLN A 162 -17.78 3.45 7.25
C GLN A 162 -18.63 4.66 7.62
N PHE A 163 -18.23 5.87 7.22
CA PHE A 163 -19.00 7.09 7.46
C PHE A 163 -20.03 7.40 6.36
N THR A 164 -19.90 6.75 5.19
CA THR A 164 -20.77 6.96 4.02
C THR A 164 -21.68 5.78 3.71
N GLY A 165 -21.64 4.72 4.56
CA GLY A 165 -22.46 3.52 4.38
C GLY A 165 -21.96 2.55 3.29
N GLN A 166 -20.69 2.68 2.90
CA GLN A 166 -20.04 1.92 1.82
C GLN A 166 -19.00 0.94 2.36
N LYS A 167 -19.25 0.39 3.55
CA LYS A 167 -18.31 -0.51 4.21
C LYS A 167 -17.86 -1.65 3.28
N GLY A 168 -16.54 -1.85 3.22
CA GLY A 168 -15.90 -2.82 2.33
C GLY A 168 -15.39 -2.23 1.02
N ILE A 169 -15.58 -0.90 0.79
CA ILE A 169 -15.09 -0.21 -0.42
C ILE A 169 -13.57 -0.31 -0.56
N HIS A 170 -12.84 -0.34 0.55
CA HIS A 170 -11.40 -0.44 0.56
C HIS A 170 -10.93 -1.71 -0.17
N ALA A 171 -11.29 -2.87 0.37
CA ALA A 171 -10.93 -4.15 -0.25
C ALA A 171 -11.53 -4.31 -1.66
N PHE A 172 -12.67 -3.72 -1.91
CA PHE A 172 -13.29 -3.71 -3.23
C PHE A 172 -12.43 -2.96 -4.26
N TRP A 173 -12.00 -1.73 -3.92
CA TRP A 173 -11.21 -0.90 -4.83
C TRP A 173 -9.79 -1.46 -5.06
N GLU A 174 -9.08 -1.81 -3.99
CA GLU A 174 -7.67 -2.15 -4.07
C GLU A 174 -7.35 -3.63 -4.28
N SER A 175 -8.29 -4.53 -3.97
CA SER A 175 -8.08 -5.97 -4.14
C SER A 175 -8.93 -6.51 -5.29
N ARG A 176 -10.26 -6.35 -5.20
CA ARG A 176 -11.18 -6.97 -6.15
C ARG A 176 -11.01 -6.44 -7.56
N LEU A 177 -10.91 -5.11 -7.75
CA LEU A 177 -10.75 -4.55 -9.08
C LEU A 177 -9.43 -4.96 -9.75
N PRO A 178 -8.26 -4.87 -9.10
CA PRO A 178 -7.02 -5.39 -9.67
C PRO A 178 -7.07 -6.89 -9.97
N GLU A 179 -7.63 -7.72 -9.09
CA GLU A 179 -7.75 -9.15 -9.31
C GLU A 179 -8.56 -9.48 -10.57
N LEU A 180 -9.62 -8.70 -10.86
CA LEU A 180 -10.50 -8.93 -12.01
C LEU A 180 -9.95 -8.37 -13.33
N PHE A 181 -9.34 -7.18 -13.30
CA PHE A 181 -9.14 -6.39 -14.52
C PHE A 181 -7.68 -6.15 -14.89
N SER A 182 -6.74 -6.37 -13.98
CA SER A 182 -5.35 -5.98 -14.19
C SER A 182 -4.59 -6.76 -15.26
N GLU A 183 -5.12 -7.89 -15.71
CA GLU A 183 -4.56 -8.62 -16.86
C GLU A 183 -4.67 -7.82 -18.17
N ASN A 184 -5.60 -6.85 -18.22
CA ASN A 184 -5.81 -5.99 -19.37
C ASN A 184 -5.08 -4.65 -19.28
N TYR A 185 -4.32 -4.39 -18.19
CA TYR A 185 -3.61 -3.14 -18.00
C TYR A 185 -2.25 -3.14 -18.69
N ASP A 186 -1.86 -1.97 -19.19
CA ASP A 186 -0.51 -1.76 -19.73
C ASP A 186 0.47 -1.37 -18.60
N TYR A 187 1.42 -2.24 -18.30
CA TYR A 187 2.44 -2.03 -17.27
C TYR A 187 3.75 -1.45 -17.79
N LEU A 188 3.88 -1.17 -19.08
CA LEU A 188 5.05 -0.52 -19.64
C LEU A 188 4.96 1.00 -19.36
N VAL A 189 5.69 1.44 -18.35
CA VAL A 189 5.60 2.83 -17.84
C VAL A 189 6.84 3.69 -18.17
N GLY A 190 7.82 3.12 -18.88
CA GLY A 190 9.07 3.81 -19.20
C GLY A 190 10.17 3.56 -18.17
N THR A 191 11.24 4.39 -18.25
CA THR A 191 12.43 4.25 -17.40
C THR A 191 12.34 5.12 -16.16
N ALA A 192 12.95 4.64 -15.07
CA ALA A 192 13.05 5.36 -13.80
C ALA A 192 13.79 6.71 -13.97
N GLN A 193 13.33 7.70 -13.22
CA GLN A 193 13.90 9.04 -13.17
C GLN A 193 14.36 9.35 -11.74
N TYR A 194 15.35 10.24 -11.62
CA TYR A 194 15.85 10.66 -10.31
C TYR A 194 14.89 11.63 -9.61
N GLU A 195 14.58 11.37 -8.35
CA GLU A 195 13.74 12.20 -7.48
C GLU A 195 14.62 13.02 -6.55
N TYR A 196 14.53 14.34 -6.62
CA TYR A 196 15.36 15.26 -5.84
C TYR A 196 14.96 15.36 -4.36
N SER A 197 13.68 15.13 -4.07
CA SER A 197 13.13 15.22 -2.70
C SER A 197 12.12 14.12 -2.47
N VAL A 198 12.55 13.07 -1.79
CA VAL A 198 11.69 11.91 -1.48
C VAL A 198 10.49 12.30 -0.62
N LEU A 199 10.70 13.22 0.32
CA LEU A 199 9.62 13.67 1.21
C LEU A 199 8.58 14.49 0.44
N ASP A 200 8.99 15.42 -0.42
CA ASP A 200 8.04 16.18 -1.24
C ASP A 200 7.30 15.27 -2.22
N PHE A 201 8.02 14.34 -2.85
CA PHE A 201 7.43 13.31 -3.71
C PHE A 201 6.35 12.49 -2.98
N ALA A 202 6.61 12.05 -1.74
CA ALA A 202 5.63 11.31 -0.95
C ALA A 202 4.37 12.15 -0.68
N TRP A 203 4.53 13.42 -0.30
CA TRP A 203 3.42 14.34 -0.06
C TRP A 203 2.60 14.64 -1.32
N GLU A 204 3.24 14.87 -2.46
CA GLU A 204 2.56 15.09 -3.74
C GLU A 204 1.78 13.84 -4.18
N THR A 205 2.34 12.65 -3.93
CA THR A 205 1.66 11.37 -4.18
C THR A 205 0.41 11.21 -3.34
N LEU A 206 0.49 11.53 -2.04
CA LEU A 206 -0.65 11.45 -1.12
C LEU A 206 -1.74 12.49 -1.47
N GLU A 207 -1.37 13.70 -1.81
CA GLU A 207 -2.31 14.73 -2.26
C GLU A 207 -3.06 14.29 -3.52
N ALA A 208 -2.32 13.77 -4.51
CA ALA A 208 -2.93 13.22 -5.71
C ALA A 208 -3.84 12.01 -5.44
N SER A 209 -3.55 11.22 -4.39
CA SER A 209 -4.39 10.10 -3.94
C SER A 209 -5.63 10.60 -3.24
N ASN A 210 -5.50 11.56 -2.34
CA ASN A 210 -6.60 12.17 -1.61
C ASN A 210 -7.62 12.84 -2.56
N ASN A 211 -7.14 13.56 -3.57
CA ASN A 211 -7.97 14.18 -4.60
C ASN A 211 -8.83 13.18 -5.41
N ALA A 212 -8.54 11.88 -5.33
CA ALA A 212 -9.34 10.85 -6.01
C ALA A 212 -10.45 10.25 -5.14
N ILE A 213 -10.48 10.54 -3.83
CA ILE A 213 -11.44 9.94 -2.87
C ILE A 213 -12.88 10.21 -3.27
N ASP A 214 -13.20 11.44 -3.64
CA ASP A 214 -14.57 11.82 -4.00
C ASP A 214 -15.10 10.96 -5.17
N SER A 215 -14.27 10.69 -6.17
CA SER A 215 -14.64 9.82 -7.28
C SER A 215 -14.80 8.36 -6.83
N VAL A 216 -13.90 7.87 -5.98
CA VAL A 216 -13.99 6.49 -5.45
C VAL A 216 -15.29 6.29 -4.68
N LEU A 217 -15.64 7.20 -3.77
CA LEU A 217 -16.84 7.07 -2.94
C LEU A 217 -18.13 7.39 -3.71
N SER A 218 -18.16 8.50 -4.46
CA SER A 218 -19.38 8.92 -5.12
C SER A 218 -19.83 7.96 -6.22
N PHE A 219 -18.90 7.40 -6.99
CA PHE A 219 -19.26 6.46 -8.05
C PHE A 219 -19.80 5.14 -7.50
N ASP A 220 -19.21 4.58 -6.44
CA ASP A 220 -19.78 3.39 -5.80
C ASP A 220 -21.15 3.70 -5.18
N LYS A 221 -21.32 4.86 -4.58
CA LYS A 221 -22.61 5.27 -4.03
C LYS A 221 -23.69 5.36 -5.10
N ILE A 222 -23.44 6.10 -6.18
CA ILE A 222 -24.37 6.24 -7.32
C ILE A 222 -24.70 4.85 -7.90
N LEU A 223 -23.68 4.02 -8.13
CA LEU A 223 -23.89 2.69 -8.68
C LEU A 223 -24.70 1.82 -7.70
N SER A 224 -24.38 1.83 -6.41
CA SER A 224 -25.10 1.03 -5.41
C SER A 224 -26.57 1.40 -5.25
N GLU A 225 -26.94 2.65 -5.54
CA GLU A 225 -28.32 3.13 -5.49
C GLU A 225 -29.13 2.77 -6.77
N THR A 226 -28.46 2.69 -7.91
CA THR A 226 -29.07 2.48 -9.23
C THR A 226 -29.00 1.03 -9.74
N TYR A 227 -28.03 0.24 -9.28
CA TYR A 227 -27.85 -1.14 -9.68
C TYR A 227 -28.85 -2.09 -8.99
N GLU A 228 -29.31 -3.14 -9.68
CA GLU A 228 -30.21 -4.15 -9.14
C GLU A 228 -29.63 -4.78 -7.84
N LYS A 229 -30.35 -4.71 -6.74
CA LYS A 229 -29.86 -5.09 -5.38
C LYS A 229 -29.40 -6.54 -5.30
N ASP A 230 -30.12 -7.46 -5.93
CA ASP A 230 -29.85 -8.90 -5.96
C ASP A 230 -28.66 -9.27 -6.84
N LYS A 231 -28.18 -8.35 -7.69
CA LYS A 231 -27.01 -8.54 -8.55
C LYS A 231 -25.75 -7.85 -8.06
N GLN A 232 -25.81 -7.11 -6.97
CA GLN A 232 -24.64 -6.37 -6.45
C GLN A 232 -23.56 -7.28 -5.86
N TYR A 233 -23.93 -8.45 -5.39
CA TYR A 233 -23.04 -9.38 -4.70
C TYR A 233 -23.13 -10.79 -5.27
N SER A 234 -22.03 -11.52 -5.18
CA SER A 234 -21.93 -12.94 -5.50
C SER A 234 -21.19 -13.70 -4.40
N TYR A 235 -21.40 -15.03 -4.36
CA TYR A 235 -20.66 -15.92 -3.46
C TYR A 235 -19.57 -16.63 -4.26
N GLU A 236 -18.33 -16.44 -3.84
CA GLU A 236 -17.16 -17.05 -4.48
C GLU A 236 -16.39 -17.93 -3.50
N LYS A 237 -15.76 -18.99 -4.03
CA LYS A 237 -14.85 -19.83 -3.24
C LYS A 237 -13.45 -19.21 -3.24
N ARG A 238 -12.90 -18.96 -2.05
CA ARG A 238 -11.48 -18.64 -1.85
C ARG A 238 -10.87 -19.69 -0.93
N GLY A 239 -10.10 -20.60 -1.52
CA GLY A 239 -9.61 -21.78 -0.81
C GLY A 239 -10.79 -22.61 -0.26
N ASN A 240 -10.82 -22.84 1.04
CA ASN A 240 -11.87 -23.61 1.72
C ASN A 240 -13.05 -22.76 2.24
N LYS A 241 -13.04 -21.44 1.97
CA LYS A 241 -14.09 -20.52 2.44
C LYS A 241 -14.95 -20.05 1.28
N THR A 242 -16.26 -19.91 1.52
CA THR A 242 -17.15 -19.15 0.63
C THR A 242 -17.27 -17.74 1.20
N ILE A 243 -16.97 -16.74 0.37
CA ILE A 243 -17.03 -15.33 0.74
C ILE A 243 -18.08 -14.62 -0.10
N ASN A 244 -18.69 -13.59 0.47
CA ASN A 244 -19.57 -12.68 -0.22
C ASN A 244 -18.76 -11.49 -0.73
N VAL A 245 -18.77 -11.25 -2.03
CA VAL A 245 -17.99 -10.19 -2.71
C VAL A 245 -18.88 -9.43 -3.68
N ARG A 246 -18.46 -8.23 -4.09
CA ARG A 246 -19.12 -7.55 -5.21
C ARG A 246 -19.08 -8.45 -6.44
N SER A 247 -20.22 -8.60 -7.12
CA SER A 247 -20.32 -9.41 -8.35
C SER A 247 -19.37 -8.89 -9.43
N GLU A 248 -19.02 -9.74 -10.38
CA GLU A 248 -18.13 -9.35 -11.48
C GLU A 248 -18.78 -8.26 -12.33
N GLU A 249 -20.09 -8.36 -12.61
CA GLU A 249 -20.82 -7.37 -13.38
C GLU A 249 -20.91 -6.01 -12.67
N TYR A 250 -21.16 -6.00 -11.34
CA TYR A 250 -21.12 -4.78 -10.56
C TYR A 250 -19.71 -4.17 -10.55
N SER A 251 -18.70 -5.02 -10.40
CA SER A 251 -17.30 -4.60 -10.40
C SER A 251 -16.89 -4.00 -11.75
N ALA A 252 -17.33 -4.57 -12.87
CA ALA A 252 -17.09 -4.03 -14.20
C ALA A 252 -17.74 -2.65 -14.38
N ALA A 253 -19.01 -2.51 -13.99
CA ALA A 253 -19.69 -1.22 -14.06
C ALA A 253 -19.01 -0.14 -13.22
N TYR A 254 -18.56 -0.48 -12.01
CA TYR A 254 -17.82 0.45 -11.16
C TYR A 254 -16.44 0.80 -11.75
N HIS A 255 -15.71 -0.19 -12.27
CA HIS A 255 -14.42 0.00 -12.93
C HIS A 255 -14.53 0.93 -14.14
N ASP A 256 -15.60 0.79 -14.93
CA ASP A 256 -15.88 1.67 -16.08
C ASP A 256 -16.16 3.11 -15.62
N MET A 257 -16.94 3.31 -14.55
CA MET A 257 -17.18 4.63 -13.97
C MET A 257 -15.90 5.29 -13.49
N LEU A 258 -14.97 4.52 -12.93
CA LEU A 258 -13.63 5.00 -12.52
C LEU A 258 -12.74 5.38 -13.70
N SER A 259 -13.14 5.05 -14.94
CA SER A 259 -12.49 5.49 -16.20
C SER A 259 -10.96 5.24 -16.20
N GLY A 260 -10.55 4.02 -15.87
CA GLY A 260 -9.14 3.59 -15.82
C GLY A 260 -8.34 4.11 -14.63
N MET A 261 -8.99 4.61 -13.56
CA MET A 261 -8.29 5.13 -12.38
C MET A 261 -7.40 4.08 -11.74
N VAL A 262 -7.88 2.84 -11.56
CA VAL A 262 -7.11 1.77 -10.91
C VAL A 262 -5.82 1.49 -11.69
N GLU A 263 -5.91 1.34 -13.00
CA GLU A 263 -4.74 1.17 -13.86
C GLU A 263 -3.75 2.34 -13.73
N ARG A 264 -4.25 3.58 -13.86
CA ARG A 264 -3.37 4.76 -13.72
C ARG A 264 -2.68 4.81 -12.38
N ARG A 265 -3.33 4.42 -11.28
CA ARG A 265 -2.72 4.37 -9.95
C ARG A 265 -1.66 3.27 -9.85
N MET A 266 -1.92 2.06 -10.35
CA MET A 266 -0.93 0.99 -10.41
C MET A 266 0.28 1.38 -11.27
N ARG A 267 0.07 1.98 -12.44
CA ARG A 267 1.15 2.47 -13.31
C ARG A 267 2.00 3.54 -12.63
N LYS A 268 1.37 4.50 -11.93
CA LYS A 268 2.07 5.51 -11.14
C LYS A 268 2.88 4.89 -10.00
N SER A 269 2.32 3.91 -9.29
CA SER A 269 3.06 3.17 -8.25
C SER A 269 4.32 2.52 -8.83
N ILE A 270 4.21 1.85 -9.97
CA ILE A 270 5.36 1.20 -10.66
C ILE A 270 6.45 2.22 -10.97
N THR A 271 6.08 3.36 -11.59
CA THR A 271 7.03 4.43 -11.91
C THR A 271 7.68 4.99 -10.65
N SER A 272 6.88 5.28 -9.62
CA SER A 272 7.32 5.85 -8.35
C SER A 272 8.32 4.96 -7.62
N ILE A 273 8.06 3.65 -7.57
CA ILE A 273 8.95 2.67 -6.94
C ILE A 273 10.27 2.62 -7.70
N GLY A 274 10.22 2.52 -9.02
CA GLY A 274 11.42 2.52 -9.86
C GLY A 274 12.25 3.78 -9.67
N ASN A 275 11.61 4.95 -9.66
CA ASN A 275 12.27 6.23 -9.41
C ASN A 275 12.99 6.23 -8.07
N LEU A 276 12.35 5.79 -6.99
CA LEU A 276 12.96 5.80 -5.67
C LEU A 276 14.07 4.75 -5.50
N TRP A 277 13.96 3.57 -6.12
CA TRP A 277 15.06 2.60 -6.13
C TRP A 277 16.26 3.14 -6.89
N TYR A 278 16.04 3.73 -8.06
CA TYR A 278 17.08 4.37 -8.86
C TYR A 278 17.72 5.54 -8.11
N SER A 279 16.92 6.42 -7.51
CA SER A 279 17.43 7.57 -6.75
C SER A 279 18.27 7.14 -5.56
N ALA A 280 17.85 6.09 -4.83
CA ALA A 280 18.62 5.56 -3.71
C ALA A 280 19.99 5.03 -4.13
N TRP A 281 20.08 4.39 -5.31
CA TRP A 281 21.33 3.93 -5.87
C TRP A 281 22.23 5.12 -6.31
N VAL A 282 21.64 6.15 -6.90
CA VAL A 282 22.36 7.39 -7.28
C VAL A 282 22.91 8.09 -6.04
N ASP A 283 22.08 8.28 -4.99
CA ASP A 283 22.48 8.92 -3.74
C ASP A 283 23.56 8.12 -2.97
N ALA A 284 23.61 6.81 -3.17
CA ALA A 284 24.66 5.95 -2.67
C ALA A 284 25.98 6.02 -3.46
N GLY A 285 26.06 6.87 -4.49
CA GLY A 285 27.25 7.01 -5.34
C GLY A 285 27.37 5.97 -6.43
N GLN A 286 26.26 5.38 -6.85
CA GLN A 286 26.16 4.42 -7.97
C GLN A 286 27.10 3.19 -7.80
N PRO A 287 27.02 2.47 -6.69
CA PRO A 287 27.91 1.32 -6.45
C PRO A 287 27.70 0.25 -7.51
N ILE A 288 28.82 -0.36 -7.96
CA ILE A 288 28.77 -1.52 -8.84
C ILE A 288 28.19 -2.70 -8.05
N LEU A 289 27.11 -3.29 -8.56
CA LEU A 289 26.41 -4.42 -7.94
C LEU A 289 26.89 -5.79 -8.48
N ASP A 290 27.56 -5.80 -9.62
CA ASP A 290 28.16 -7.00 -10.20
C ASP A 290 29.24 -7.57 -9.27
N GLY A 291 29.18 -8.88 -9.02
CA GLY A 291 30.13 -9.55 -8.12
C GLY A 291 29.89 -9.32 -6.63
N MET A 292 28.80 -8.65 -6.24
CA MET A 292 28.37 -8.64 -4.85
C MET A 292 28.11 -10.08 -4.39
N LYS A 293 28.45 -10.35 -3.10
CA LYS A 293 28.15 -11.63 -2.48
C LYS A 293 26.69 -11.98 -2.76
N ASN A 294 26.46 -13.17 -3.33
CA ASN A 294 25.09 -13.62 -3.53
C ASN A 294 24.36 -13.53 -2.19
N SER A 295 23.17 -12.99 -2.22
CA SER A 295 22.26 -13.12 -1.10
C SER A 295 22.11 -14.62 -0.82
N ASP A 296 22.45 -15.03 0.39
CA ASP A 296 22.21 -16.39 0.89
C ASP A 296 20.76 -16.50 1.42
N ILE A 297 19.89 -15.51 1.11
CA ILE A 297 18.48 -15.57 1.49
C ILE A 297 17.90 -16.80 0.82
N PRO A 298 17.64 -17.87 1.56
CA PRO A 298 16.92 -18.99 1.00
C PRO A 298 15.54 -18.49 0.59
N PHE A 299 15.09 -18.88 -0.59
CA PHE A 299 13.71 -18.75 -1.00
C PHE A 299 12.87 -19.64 -0.05
N THR A 300 12.53 -19.08 1.10
CA THR A 300 11.60 -19.73 2.02
C THR A 300 10.23 -19.22 1.69
N GLU A 301 9.39 -20.11 1.15
CA GLU A 301 7.94 -19.93 1.16
C GLU A 301 7.51 -19.61 2.60
N VAL A 302 7.01 -18.37 2.82
CA VAL A 302 6.45 -17.92 4.09
C VAL A 302 4.93 -17.99 4.05
#